data_d0cc55f7723b7816cb4851889d16bab8
#
_entry.id   d0cc55f7723b7816cb4851889d16bab8
#
_cell.length_a   1.000
_cell.length_b   1.000
_cell.length_c   1.000
_cell.angle_alpha   90.00
_cell.angle_beta   90.00
_cell.angle_gamma   90.00
#
_symmetry.space_group_name_H-M   'P 1'
#
loop_
_entity.id
_entity.type
_entity.pdbx_description
1 polymer ?
#
loop_
_entity_poly.entity_id
_entity_poly.type
_entity_poly.pdbx_seq_one_letter_code
_entity_poly.pdbx_strand_id
1 'polypeptide(L)'
;MIPAMRSLTAEEYVEAFKSFLDHSTEHQCMDEFNKEQMPNIVAGITRLWHCISHKAEHASLLLGDFLAGVDLKMIRILQAVHPGVSIDNEIVEPNPQHVAAYKELVNQAPDLQNVSFIWHQLTSLEYEQQVKEKGTHKKFDFIHMIQMLYRVEDIPNTIKFFHSCLDHHGKLLIIILSDSSGWASLWKKHRDCLPATDSGHYITCSGITEVLQRLGVQHRVYEFPSGWDITECFTEGDAVGGRMMDFLTGTKNFLGTAPAALRRRLQEALCQPECSSTRGGRVIFSNNLSMIVVES
;
A
#
# COMPACT_ATOMS: atom_id res chain seq x y z
N MET A 1 35.45 7.60 -11.86
CA MET A 1 34.49 8.54 -11.21
C MET A 1 33.31 7.69 -10.81
N ILE A 2 33.00 7.55 -9.50
CA ILE A 2 31.81 6.83 -9.04
C ILE A 2 30.60 7.71 -9.38
N PRO A 3 29.57 7.20 -10.08
CA PRO A 3 28.35 7.97 -10.33
C PRO A 3 27.73 8.44 -9.02
N ALA A 4 27.15 9.63 -9.01
CA ALA A 4 26.42 10.12 -7.84
C ALA A 4 25.17 9.22 -7.59
N MET A 5 24.85 8.97 -6.32
CA MET A 5 23.62 8.31 -5.93
C MET A 5 22.42 9.14 -6.41
N ARG A 6 21.44 8.50 -7.02
CA ARG A 6 20.18 9.11 -7.43
C ARG A 6 19.00 8.21 -7.10
N SER A 7 17.84 8.81 -6.94
CA SER A 7 16.58 8.09 -6.77
C SER A 7 16.22 7.24 -8.00
N LEU A 8 15.40 6.24 -7.80
CA LEU A 8 14.80 5.45 -8.88
C LEU A 8 13.84 6.34 -9.68
N THR A 9 13.86 6.19 -11.01
CA THR A 9 12.76 6.68 -11.85
C THR A 9 11.52 5.81 -11.64
N ALA A 10 10.35 6.24 -12.16
CA ALA A 10 9.13 5.46 -12.09
C ALA A 10 9.28 4.06 -12.71
N GLU A 11 9.91 3.95 -13.89
CA GLU A 11 10.15 2.67 -14.57
C GLU A 11 11.10 1.77 -13.78
N GLU A 12 12.19 2.32 -13.23
CA GLU A 12 13.15 1.57 -12.42
C GLU A 12 12.54 1.09 -11.11
N TYR A 13 11.67 1.89 -10.50
CA TYR A 13 10.89 1.50 -9.33
C TYR A 13 10.00 0.28 -9.63
N VAL A 14 9.41 0.22 -10.81
CA VAL A 14 8.59 -0.92 -11.28
C VAL A 14 9.35 -2.21 -11.25
N GLU A 15 10.53 -2.21 -11.88
CA GLU A 15 11.37 -3.43 -11.96
C GLU A 15 11.83 -3.87 -10.56
N ALA A 16 12.19 -2.91 -9.72
CA ALA A 16 12.60 -3.18 -8.35
C ALA A 16 11.43 -3.70 -7.50
N PHE A 17 10.25 -3.10 -7.65
CA PHE A 17 9.01 -3.55 -7.00
C PHE A 17 8.57 -4.95 -7.45
N LYS A 18 8.75 -5.30 -8.71
CA LYS A 18 8.48 -6.67 -9.20
C LYS A 18 9.33 -7.68 -8.45
N SER A 19 10.63 -7.40 -8.29
CA SER A 19 11.51 -8.27 -7.50
C SER A 19 11.05 -8.39 -6.03
N PHE A 20 10.46 -7.32 -5.45
CA PHE A 20 9.84 -7.39 -4.15
C PHE A 20 8.62 -8.31 -4.13
N LEU A 21 7.68 -8.17 -5.07
CA LEU A 21 6.48 -9.00 -5.14
C LEU A 21 6.80 -10.48 -5.32
N ASP A 22 7.77 -10.80 -6.17
CA ASP A 22 8.17 -12.19 -6.47
C ASP A 22 8.77 -12.92 -5.26
N HIS A 23 9.29 -12.17 -4.26
CA HIS A 23 10.01 -12.73 -3.10
C HIS A 23 9.39 -12.38 -1.75
N SER A 24 8.25 -11.64 -1.75
CA SER A 24 7.54 -11.27 -0.52
C SER A 24 6.28 -12.10 -0.30
N THR A 25 5.86 -12.18 0.97
CA THR A 25 4.58 -12.79 1.36
C THR A 25 3.47 -11.75 1.59
N GLU A 26 3.64 -10.51 1.10
CA GLU A 26 2.66 -9.44 1.29
C GLU A 26 1.29 -9.80 0.74
N HIS A 27 1.26 -10.45 -0.43
CA HIS A 27 0.03 -10.93 -1.05
C HIS A 27 -0.71 -11.95 -0.18
N GLN A 28 0.02 -12.92 0.36
CA GLN A 28 -0.54 -13.94 1.26
C GLN A 28 -1.07 -13.31 2.55
N CYS A 29 -0.35 -12.35 3.10
CA CYS A 29 -0.74 -11.58 4.27
C CYS A 29 -2.08 -10.85 4.05
N MET A 30 -2.26 -10.19 2.90
CA MET A 30 -3.51 -9.55 2.54
C MET A 30 -4.65 -10.58 2.30
N ASP A 31 -4.34 -11.72 1.72
CA ASP A 31 -5.32 -12.80 1.52
C ASP A 31 -5.79 -13.41 2.86
N GLU A 32 -4.89 -13.58 3.82
CA GLU A 32 -5.23 -14.05 5.17
C GLU A 32 -6.16 -13.04 5.88
N PHE A 33 -5.83 -11.74 5.84
CA PHE A 33 -6.70 -10.71 6.37
C PHE A 33 -8.08 -10.72 5.70
N ASN A 34 -8.11 -10.77 4.39
CA ASN A 34 -9.35 -10.82 3.62
C ASN A 34 -10.22 -12.04 4.00
N LYS A 35 -9.61 -13.19 4.22
CA LYS A 35 -10.31 -14.42 4.60
C LYS A 35 -10.81 -14.39 6.04
N GLU A 36 -9.99 -13.89 6.97
CA GLU A 36 -10.27 -14.03 8.40
C GLU A 36 -11.06 -12.86 8.98
N GLN A 37 -10.79 -11.64 8.53
CA GLN A 37 -11.31 -10.43 9.16
C GLN A 37 -12.37 -9.71 8.31
N MET A 38 -12.16 -9.61 6.99
CA MET A 38 -13.05 -8.84 6.12
C MET A 38 -14.52 -9.23 6.21
N PRO A 39 -14.91 -10.53 6.24
CA PRO A 39 -16.33 -10.90 6.37
C PRO A 39 -16.98 -10.29 7.61
N ASN A 40 -16.28 -10.27 8.74
CA ASN A 40 -16.78 -9.71 9.99
C ASN A 40 -16.83 -8.17 9.96
N ILE A 41 -15.85 -7.53 9.31
CA ILE A 41 -15.79 -6.08 9.18
C ILE A 41 -16.97 -5.58 8.36
N VAL A 42 -17.26 -6.24 7.24
CA VAL A 42 -18.31 -5.80 6.31
C VAL A 42 -19.70 -6.30 6.66
N ALA A 43 -19.84 -7.32 7.52
CA ALA A 43 -21.15 -7.84 7.95
C ALA A 43 -22.01 -6.77 8.64
N GLY A 44 -21.39 -5.79 9.30
CA GLY A 44 -22.09 -4.67 9.95
C GLY A 44 -22.58 -3.59 8.99
N ILE A 45 -22.21 -3.65 7.71
CA ILE A 45 -22.61 -2.71 6.68
C ILE A 45 -23.98 -3.13 6.15
N THR A 46 -25.01 -2.33 6.42
CA THR A 46 -26.40 -2.70 6.13
C THR A 46 -26.89 -2.34 4.73
N ARG A 47 -26.14 -1.48 4.02
CA ARG A 47 -26.44 -1.04 2.65
C ARG A 47 -25.11 -0.87 1.91
N LEU A 48 -24.80 -1.77 1.00
CA LEU A 48 -23.62 -1.67 0.13
C LEU A 48 -24.04 -1.02 -1.18
N TRP A 49 -23.91 0.30 -1.22
CA TRP A 49 -24.19 1.07 -2.43
C TRP A 49 -22.93 1.66 -3.04
N HIS A 50 -21.96 2.04 -2.21
CA HIS A 50 -20.80 2.80 -2.67
C HIS A 50 -19.53 2.38 -1.95
N CYS A 51 -18.58 1.87 -2.70
CA CYS A 51 -17.20 1.65 -2.27
C CYS A 51 -16.27 2.63 -2.99
N ILE A 52 -15.19 3.03 -2.36
CA ILE A 52 -14.15 3.81 -3.01
C ILE A 52 -12.79 3.16 -2.77
N SER A 53 -12.10 2.92 -3.87
CA SER A 53 -10.73 2.42 -3.89
C SER A 53 -9.78 3.57 -4.12
N HIS A 54 -8.81 3.73 -3.24
CA HIS A 54 -7.78 4.75 -3.38
C HIS A 54 -6.42 4.14 -3.63
N LYS A 55 -5.72 4.61 -4.68
CA LYS A 55 -4.43 4.07 -5.11
C LYS A 55 -3.34 5.12 -5.15
N ALA A 56 -2.09 4.67 -5.13
CA ALA A 56 -0.92 5.52 -5.00
C ALA A 56 -0.56 6.31 -6.26
N GLU A 57 -0.18 7.55 -6.13
CA GLU A 57 0.01 8.54 -7.19
C GLU A 57 1.16 8.27 -8.19
N HIS A 58 2.11 7.38 -7.91
CA HIS A 58 3.28 7.16 -8.78
C HIS A 58 3.76 5.69 -8.84
N ALA A 59 2.87 4.74 -8.71
CA ALA A 59 3.24 3.35 -8.85
C ALA A 59 3.02 2.86 -10.29
N SER A 60 3.81 1.90 -10.70
CA SER A 60 3.83 1.36 -12.05
C SER A 60 2.69 0.39 -12.37
N LEU A 61 2.66 -0.04 -13.63
CA LEU A 61 1.69 -1.00 -14.17
C LEU A 61 1.50 -2.23 -13.27
N LEU A 62 2.59 -2.80 -12.73
CA LEU A 62 2.55 -3.97 -11.85
C LEU A 62 1.91 -3.70 -10.48
N LEU A 63 2.11 -2.50 -9.92
CA LEU A 63 1.45 -2.13 -8.68
C LEU A 63 -0.07 -1.97 -8.89
N GLY A 64 -0.46 -1.43 -10.05
CA GLY A 64 -1.86 -1.33 -10.46
C GLY A 64 -2.55 -2.69 -10.52
N ASP A 65 -1.93 -3.68 -11.13
CA ASP A 65 -2.45 -5.05 -11.24
C ASP A 65 -2.54 -5.73 -9.86
N PHE A 66 -1.50 -5.59 -9.04
CA PHE A 66 -1.48 -6.13 -7.68
C PHE A 66 -2.61 -5.56 -6.83
N LEU A 67 -2.71 -4.24 -6.74
CA LEU A 67 -3.73 -3.57 -5.93
C LEU A 67 -5.14 -3.77 -6.51
N ALA A 68 -5.29 -3.80 -7.84
CA ALA A 68 -6.55 -4.14 -8.48
C ALA A 68 -7.01 -5.56 -8.13
N GLY A 69 -6.09 -6.52 -8.09
CA GLY A 69 -6.38 -7.88 -7.65
C GLY A 69 -6.88 -7.95 -6.21
N VAL A 70 -6.29 -7.16 -5.30
CA VAL A 70 -6.75 -7.05 -3.90
C VAL A 70 -8.14 -6.44 -3.83
N ASP A 71 -8.40 -5.35 -4.56
CA ASP A 71 -9.73 -4.73 -4.66
C ASP A 71 -10.80 -5.72 -5.11
N LEU A 72 -10.57 -6.43 -6.21
CA LEU A 72 -11.53 -7.39 -6.74
C LEU A 72 -11.81 -8.52 -5.76
N LYS A 73 -10.82 -8.94 -4.96
CA LYS A 73 -11.02 -9.91 -3.87
C LYS A 73 -11.93 -9.33 -2.78
N MET A 74 -11.73 -8.08 -2.39
CA MET A 74 -12.57 -7.41 -1.39
C MET A 74 -14.03 -7.27 -1.90
N ILE A 75 -14.22 -6.88 -3.15
CA ILE A 75 -15.55 -6.80 -3.78
C ILE A 75 -16.25 -8.18 -3.75
N ARG A 76 -15.53 -9.25 -4.06
CA ARG A 76 -16.08 -10.62 -4.00
C ARG A 76 -16.50 -11.02 -2.57
N ILE A 77 -15.75 -10.59 -1.57
CA ILE A 77 -16.13 -10.81 -0.17
C ILE A 77 -17.41 -10.03 0.18
N LEU A 78 -17.51 -8.77 -0.26
CA LEU A 78 -18.72 -7.96 -0.11
C LEU A 78 -19.94 -8.64 -0.74
N GLN A 79 -19.81 -9.14 -1.97
CA GLN A 79 -20.87 -9.89 -2.66
C GLN A 79 -21.23 -11.19 -1.94
N ALA A 80 -20.25 -11.90 -1.37
CA ALA A 80 -20.48 -13.14 -0.64
C ALA A 80 -21.19 -12.91 0.71
N VAL A 81 -20.85 -11.84 1.42
CA VAL A 81 -21.50 -11.47 2.70
C VAL A 81 -22.90 -10.89 2.48
N HIS A 82 -23.11 -10.20 1.35
CA HIS A 82 -24.38 -9.55 0.99
C HIS A 82 -24.89 -10.04 -0.38
N PRO A 83 -25.42 -11.27 -0.47
CA PRO A 83 -25.86 -11.85 -1.74
C PRO A 83 -26.95 -11.01 -2.42
N GLY A 84 -26.78 -10.78 -3.72
CA GLY A 84 -27.75 -10.04 -4.55
C GLY A 84 -27.67 -8.52 -4.44
N VAL A 85 -26.74 -7.97 -3.67
CA VAL A 85 -26.54 -6.53 -3.60
C VAL A 85 -25.85 -6.00 -4.87
N SER A 86 -26.27 -4.82 -5.33
CA SER A 86 -25.57 -4.07 -6.37
C SER A 86 -24.52 -3.19 -5.71
N ILE A 87 -23.31 -3.19 -6.25
CA ILE A 87 -22.18 -2.42 -5.74
C ILE A 87 -21.79 -1.35 -6.76
N ASP A 88 -21.77 -0.10 -6.35
CA ASP A 88 -21.13 0.99 -7.09
C ASP A 88 -19.72 1.20 -6.53
N ASN A 89 -18.70 0.85 -7.29
CA ASN A 89 -17.30 1.01 -6.89
C ASN A 89 -16.66 2.19 -7.61
N GLU A 90 -16.24 3.20 -6.85
CA GLU A 90 -15.48 4.33 -7.37
C GLU A 90 -13.97 4.09 -7.19
N ILE A 91 -13.22 4.26 -8.27
CA ILE A 91 -11.77 4.15 -8.27
C ILE A 91 -11.17 5.53 -8.46
N VAL A 92 -10.35 5.97 -7.50
CA VAL A 92 -9.58 7.20 -7.58
C VAL A 92 -8.12 6.83 -7.80
N GLU A 93 -7.63 6.98 -9.03
CA GLU A 93 -6.30 6.57 -9.45
C GLU A 93 -5.79 7.55 -10.52
N PRO A 94 -4.75 8.34 -10.24
CA PRO A 94 -4.23 9.33 -11.19
C PRO A 94 -3.50 8.73 -12.38
N ASN A 95 -2.91 7.52 -12.24
CA ASN A 95 -2.11 6.91 -13.29
C ASN A 95 -3.00 6.24 -14.35
N PRO A 96 -2.99 6.72 -15.62
CA PRO A 96 -3.82 6.16 -16.67
C PRO A 96 -3.48 4.69 -17.01
N GLN A 97 -2.24 4.27 -16.81
CA GLN A 97 -1.81 2.89 -17.06
C GLN A 97 -2.41 1.93 -16.02
N HIS A 98 -2.49 2.35 -14.75
CA HIS A 98 -3.15 1.56 -13.70
C HIS A 98 -4.65 1.46 -13.94
N VAL A 99 -5.28 2.56 -14.35
CA VAL A 99 -6.69 2.56 -14.72
C VAL A 99 -6.95 1.60 -15.88
N ALA A 100 -6.09 1.60 -16.90
CA ALA A 100 -6.23 0.70 -18.06
C ALA A 100 -6.07 -0.78 -17.66
N ALA A 101 -5.04 -1.11 -16.86
CA ALA A 101 -4.79 -2.46 -16.36
C ALA A 101 -5.95 -2.96 -15.49
N TYR A 102 -6.47 -2.10 -14.60
CA TYR A 102 -7.61 -2.47 -13.76
C TYR A 102 -8.88 -2.72 -14.60
N LYS A 103 -9.16 -1.88 -15.61
CA LYS A 103 -10.29 -2.10 -16.53
C LYS A 103 -10.17 -3.44 -17.25
N GLU A 104 -8.97 -3.85 -17.65
CA GLU A 104 -8.73 -5.15 -18.26
C GLU A 104 -9.06 -6.31 -17.31
N LEU A 105 -8.63 -6.22 -16.03
CA LEU A 105 -8.98 -7.21 -15.01
C LEU A 105 -10.48 -7.30 -14.75
N VAL A 106 -11.18 -6.17 -14.73
CA VAL A 106 -12.64 -6.13 -14.58
C VAL A 106 -13.33 -6.79 -15.78
N ASN A 107 -12.86 -6.52 -17.01
CA ASN A 107 -13.41 -7.13 -18.23
C ASN A 107 -13.24 -8.65 -18.26
N GLN A 108 -12.19 -9.16 -17.61
CA GLN A 108 -11.92 -10.60 -17.49
C GLN A 108 -12.64 -11.27 -16.32
N ALA A 109 -13.41 -10.53 -15.52
CA ALA A 109 -14.08 -11.02 -14.31
C ALA A 109 -15.60 -11.12 -14.49
N PRO A 110 -16.13 -12.24 -15.03
CA PRO A 110 -17.56 -12.40 -15.32
C PRO A 110 -18.45 -12.45 -14.07
N ASP A 111 -17.87 -12.64 -12.91
CA ASP A 111 -18.54 -12.68 -11.61
C ASP A 111 -18.86 -11.27 -11.05
N LEU A 112 -18.45 -10.20 -11.73
CA LEU A 112 -18.68 -8.81 -11.31
C LEU A 112 -19.84 -8.12 -12.04
N GLN A 113 -20.79 -8.87 -12.58
CA GLN A 113 -21.90 -8.32 -13.38
C GLN A 113 -22.81 -7.35 -12.60
N ASN A 114 -22.88 -7.48 -11.28
CA ASN A 114 -23.67 -6.62 -10.39
C ASN A 114 -22.83 -5.49 -9.78
N VAL A 115 -21.64 -5.23 -10.32
CA VAL A 115 -20.75 -4.17 -9.87
C VAL A 115 -20.64 -3.10 -10.96
N SER A 116 -20.96 -1.88 -10.61
CA SER A 116 -20.74 -0.71 -11.47
C SER A 116 -19.41 -0.06 -11.08
N PHE A 117 -18.60 0.28 -12.07
CA PHE A 117 -17.29 0.89 -11.84
C PHE A 117 -17.28 2.34 -12.35
N ILE A 118 -16.95 3.27 -11.45
CA ILE A 118 -16.80 4.69 -11.77
C ILE A 118 -15.31 5.05 -11.64
N TRP A 119 -14.74 5.63 -12.68
CA TRP A 119 -13.31 5.87 -12.79
C TRP A 119 -13.01 7.37 -12.65
N HIS A 120 -12.21 7.73 -11.64
CA HIS A 120 -11.67 9.06 -11.44
C HIS A 120 -10.16 9.03 -11.65
N GLN A 121 -9.70 9.53 -12.78
CA GLN A 121 -8.26 9.67 -13.05
C GLN A 121 -7.75 10.94 -12.38
N LEU A 122 -7.74 10.94 -11.06
CA LEU A 122 -7.44 12.06 -10.18
C LEU A 122 -6.58 11.60 -9.02
N THR A 123 -5.80 12.53 -8.47
CA THR A 123 -5.20 12.38 -7.15
C THR A 123 -6.26 12.46 -6.05
N SER A 124 -5.92 12.06 -4.82
CA SER A 124 -6.82 12.21 -3.66
C SER A 124 -7.23 13.66 -3.42
N LEU A 125 -6.29 14.57 -3.58
CA LEU A 125 -6.52 16.00 -3.40
C LEU A 125 -7.44 16.57 -4.47
N GLU A 126 -7.21 16.22 -5.73
CA GLU A 126 -8.08 16.66 -6.85
C GLU A 126 -9.50 16.08 -6.71
N TYR A 127 -9.63 14.83 -6.28
CA TYR A 127 -10.93 14.21 -6.00
C TYR A 127 -11.66 14.97 -4.87
N GLU A 128 -10.98 15.26 -3.77
CA GLU A 128 -11.51 16.06 -2.66
C GLU A 128 -12.00 17.44 -3.14
N GLN A 129 -11.18 18.13 -3.93
CA GLN A 129 -11.52 19.43 -4.50
C GLN A 129 -12.77 19.35 -5.39
N GLN A 130 -12.82 18.35 -6.28
CA GLN A 130 -13.96 18.14 -7.17
C GLN A 130 -15.26 17.86 -6.40
N VAL A 131 -15.21 17.05 -5.33
CA VAL A 131 -16.37 16.77 -4.48
C VAL A 131 -16.85 18.03 -3.77
N LYS A 132 -15.93 18.85 -3.26
CA LYS A 132 -16.26 20.14 -2.61
C LYS A 132 -16.87 21.14 -3.58
N GLU A 133 -16.32 21.28 -4.79
CA GLU A 133 -16.80 22.19 -5.81
C GLU A 133 -18.20 21.82 -6.31
N LYS A 134 -18.46 20.52 -6.48
CA LYS A 134 -19.78 20.05 -6.91
C LYS A 134 -20.84 20.12 -5.80
N GLY A 135 -20.43 20.36 -4.56
CA GLY A 135 -21.33 20.34 -3.40
C GLY A 135 -22.02 18.99 -3.20
N THR A 136 -21.47 17.93 -3.75
CA THR A 136 -22.02 16.59 -3.65
C THR A 136 -21.51 15.93 -2.37
N HIS A 137 -22.43 15.67 -1.44
CA HIS A 137 -22.13 14.92 -0.21
C HIS A 137 -22.37 13.42 -0.45
N LYS A 138 -21.62 12.84 -1.40
CA LYS A 138 -21.70 11.40 -1.63
C LYS A 138 -21.17 10.66 -0.40
N LYS A 139 -21.89 9.64 0.02
CA LYS A 139 -21.55 8.79 1.17
C LYS A 139 -21.20 7.41 0.70
N PHE A 140 -20.26 6.78 1.41
CA PHE A 140 -19.73 5.47 1.10
C PHE A 140 -19.88 4.52 2.29
N ASP A 141 -20.29 3.32 2.02
CA ASP A 141 -20.41 2.26 3.01
C ASP A 141 -19.05 1.63 3.32
N PHE A 142 -18.17 1.60 2.33
CA PHE A 142 -16.82 1.07 2.46
C PHE A 142 -15.80 1.89 1.68
N ILE A 143 -14.77 2.32 2.35
CA ILE A 143 -13.62 3.02 1.76
C ILE A 143 -12.36 2.25 2.10
N HIS A 144 -11.44 2.09 1.17
CA HIS A 144 -10.14 1.53 1.50
C HIS A 144 -8.97 2.32 0.89
N MET A 145 -7.88 2.37 1.64
CA MET A 145 -6.62 3.02 1.33
C MET A 145 -5.49 2.02 1.52
N ILE A 146 -5.06 1.38 0.43
CA ILE A 146 -4.07 0.30 0.49
C ILE A 146 -2.73 0.83 0.02
N GLN A 147 -1.72 0.86 0.94
CA GLN A 147 -0.33 1.23 0.64
C GLN A 147 -0.20 2.55 -0.15
N MET A 148 -1.10 3.53 0.10
CA MET A 148 -1.13 4.77 -0.67
C MET A 148 -0.76 6.03 0.15
N LEU A 149 -0.94 6.00 1.48
CA LEU A 149 -0.74 7.18 2.33
C LEU A 149 0.69 7.71 2.37
N TYR A 150 1.66 6.94 1.92
CA TYR A 150 3.04 7.43 1.74
C TYR A 150 3.16 8.54 0.70
N ARG A 151 2.17 8.69 -0.17
CA ARG A 151 2.23 9.52 -1.39
C ARG A 151 1.26 10.70 -1.38
N VAL A 152 0.52 10.89 -0.30
CA VAL A 152 -0.35 12.04 -0.15
C VAL A 152 0.39 13.17 0.58
N GLU A 153 0.17 14.41 0.15
CA GLU A 153 0.86 15.57 0.72
C GLU A 153 0.40 15.86 2.16
N ASP A 154 -0.90 15.76 2.42
CA ASP A 154 -1.51 16.04 3.74
C ASP A 154 -2.32 14.84 4.23
N ILE A 155 -1.62 13.92 4.89
CA ILE A 155 -2.22 12.69 5.44
C ILE A 155 -3.38 12.97 6.40
N PRO A 156 -3.26 13.89 7.39
CA PRO A 156 -4.36 14.22 8.28
C PRO A 156 -5.60 14.72 7.56
N ASN A 157 -5.45 15.62 6.59
CA ASN A 157 -6.58 16.13 5.83
C ASN A 157 -7.21 15.06 4.94
N THR A 158 -6.40 14.23 4.27
CA THR A 158 -6.87 13.11 3.45
C THR A 158 -7.71 12.13 4.28
N ILE A 159 -7.22 11.69 5.43
CA ILE A 159 -7.96 10.79 6.32
C ILE A 159 -9.25 11.45 6.79
N LYS A 160 -9.19 12.71 7.24
CA LYS A 160 -10.36 13.48 7.69
C LYS A 160 -11.42 13.60 6.59
N PHE A 161 -11.01 13.91 5.36
CA PHE A 161 -11.92 14.04 4.23
C PHE A 161 -12.62 12.72 3.96
N PHE A 162 -11.88 11.63 3.73
CA PHE A 162 -12.48 10.33 3.42
C PHE A 162 -13.29 9.73 4.58
N HIS A 163 -12.86 9.95 5.82
CA HIS A 163 -13.68 9.61 6.97
C HIS A 163 -15.02 10.37 6.96
N SER A 164 -14.99 11.66 6.60
CA SER A 164 -16.23 12.45 6.45
C SER A 164 -17.15 11.97 5.32
N CYS A 165 -16.61 11.21 4.38
CA CYS A 165 -17.37 10.59 3.29
C CYS A 165 -18.02 9.25 3.68
N LEU A 166 -17.75 8.71 4.88
CA LEU A 166 -18.42 7.49 5.34
C LEU A 166 -19.90 7.74 5.60
N ASP A 167 -20.74 6.77 5.23
CA ASP A 167 -22.12 6.71 5.63
C ASP A 167 -22.23 6.20 7.07
N HIS A 168 -23.44 6.26 7.63
CA HIS A 168 -23.71 5.71 8.95
C HIS A 168 -23.44 4.20 8.96
N HIS A 169 -22.59 3.73 9.87
CA HIS A 169 -22.02 2.40 9.90
C HIS A 169 -20.99 2.06 8.80
N GLY A 170 -20.59 3.04 7.98
CA GLY A 170 -19.53 2.87 7.00
C GLY A 170 -18.19 2.56 7.65
N LYS A 171 -17.30 1.92 6.91
CA LYS A 171 -15.95 1.54 7.36
C LYS A 171 -14.89 2.09 6.40
N LEU A 172 -13.81 2.61 7.00
CA LEU A 172 -12.58 2.94 6.26
C LEU A 172 -11.49 1.93 6.65
N LEU A 173 -10.99 1.20 5.69
CA LEU A 173 -9.84 0.30 5.85
C LEU A 173 -8.57 0.98 5.36
N ILE A 174 -7.57 1.06 6.21
CA ILE A 174 -6.22 1.53 5.86
C ILE A 174 -5.26 0.37 6.01
N ILE A 175 -4.52 0.03 4.95
CA ILE A 175 -3.43 -0.95 4.99
C ILE A 175 -2.11 -0.21 4.82
N ILE A 176 -1.21 -0.40 5.78
CA ILE A 176 0.06 0.31 5.84
C ILE A 176 1.12 -0.56 6.54
N LEU A 177 2.39 -0.19 6.41
CA LEU A 177 3.48 -0.86 7.13
C LEU A 177 3.30 -0.76 8.66
N SER A 178 3.54 -1.88 9.32
CA SER A 178 3.58 -1.96 10.78
C SER A 178 4.80 -1.25 11.36
N ASP A 179 4.68 -0.76 12.59
CA ASP A 179 5.82 -0.24 13.37
C ASP A 179 6.84 -1.32 13.70
N SER A 180 6.42 -2.59 13.68
CA SER A 180 7.28 -3.77 13.87
C SER A 180 7.96 -4.22 12.57
N SER A 181 7.75 -3.54 11.45
CA SER A 181 8.39 -3.88 10.18
C SER A 181 9.87 -3.48 10.15
N GLY A 182 10.65 -4.22 9.37
CA GLY A 182 12.03 -3.86 9.08
C GLY A 182 12.16 -2.50 8.38
N TRP A 183 11.13 -2.09 7.62
CA TRP A 183 11.04 -0.78 7.01
C TRP A 183 11.05 0.35 8.04
N ALA A 184 10.24 0.22 9.10
CA ALA A 184 10.19 1.20 10.19
C ALA A 184 11.57 1.38 10.85
N SER A 185 12.26 0.26 11.10
CA SER A 185 13.61 0.26 11.67
C SER A 185 14.64 0.86 10.72
N LEU A 186 14.57 0.50 9.43
CA LEU A 186 15.48 0.99 8.40
C LEU A 186 15.35 2.50 8.22
N TRP A 187 14.12 3.00 8.07
CA TRP A 187 13.85 4.43 7.89
C TRP A 187 14.26 5.25 9.12
N LYS A 188 13.93 4.79 10.30
CA LYS A 188 14.30 5.48 11.55
C LYS A 188 15.81 5.73 11.67
N LYS A 189 16.62 4.78 11.20
CA LYS A 189 18.08 4.80 11.38
C LYS A 189 18.84 5.38 10.19
N HIS A 190 18.30 5.28 8.98
CA HIS A 190 19.10 5.46 7.76
C HIS A 190 18.52 6.42 6.72
N ARG A 191 17.27 6.91 6.88
CA ARG A 191 16.64 7.82 5.90
C ARG A 191 17.51 9.02 5.52
N ASP A 192 18.23 9.60 6.49
CA ASP A 192 19.05 10.79 6.27
C ASP A 192 20.31 10.52 5.42
N CYS A 193 20.60 9.24 5.16
CA CYS A 193 21.76 8.80 4.37
C CYS A 193 21.39 8.35 2.97
N LEU A 194 20.10 8.31 2.66
CA LEU A 194 19.58 7.92 1.37
C LEU A 194 19.10 9.16 0.61
N PRO A 195 19.11 9.14 -0.73
CA PRO A 195 18.53 10.22 -1.51
C PRO A 195 17.08 10.46 -1.06
N ALA A 196 16.69 11.74 -1.02
CA ALA A 196 15.28 12.06 -0.86
C ALA A 196 14.53 11.42 -2.02
N THR A 197 13.56 10.55 -1.68
CA THR A 197 12.68 9.98 -2.69
C THR A 197 11.51 10.93 -2.90
N ASP A 198 11.08 11.13 -4.15
CA ASP A 198 9.85 11.87 -4.46
C ASP A 198 8.60 11.17 -3.93
N SER A 199 8.78 10.00 -3.34
CA SER A 199 7.72 9.10 -2.89
C SER A 199 7.20 9.38 -1.47
N GLY A 200 7.50 10.55 -0.88
CA GLY A 200 6.71 11.02 0.24
C GLY A 200 7.15 10.60 1.64
N HIS A 201 6.20 10.29 2.49
CA HIS A 201 6.36 10.23 3.93
C HIS A 201 6.81 8.84 4.40
N TYR A 202 7.78 8.81 5.31
CA TYR A 202 8.12 7.59 6.08
C TYR A 202 7.10 7.43 7.22
N ILE A 203 5.93 6.93 6.89
CA ILE A 203 4.84 6.76 7.85
C ILE A 203 4.51 5.29 8.06
N THR A 204 4.21 4.92 9.29
CA THR A 204 3.80 3.58 9.70
C THR A 204 2.49 3.65 10.48
N CYS A 205 2.03 2.53 11.00
CA CYS A 205 0.78 2.41 11.74
C CYS A 205 0.63 3.46 12.85
N SER A 206 1.66 3.68 13.66
CA SER A 206 1.60 4.66 14.77
C SER A 206 1.31 6.07 14.29
N GLY A 207 1.92 6.50 13.18
CA GLY A 207 1.65 7.82 12.61
C GLY A 207 0.18 7.98 12.15
N ILE A 208 -0.42 6.94 11.60
CA ILE A 208 -1.84 6.95 11.20
C ILE A 208 -2.75 6.93 12.43
N THR A 209 -2.47 6.08 13.41
CA THR A 209 -3.29 5.98 14.63
C THR A 209 -3.22 7.26 15.46
N GLU A 210 -2.08 7.97 15.50
CA GLU A 210 -2.00 9.30 16.09
C GLU A 210 -2.92 10.32 15.41
N VAL A 211 -3.02 10.29 14.07
CA VAL A 211 -3.96 11.14 13.33
C VAL A 211 -5.39 10.82 13.73
N LEU A 212 -5.77 9.54 13.73
CA LEU A 212 -7.12 9.07 14.10
C LEU A 212 -7.48 9.45 15.56
N GLN A 213 -6.53 9.32 16.48
CA GLN A 213 -6.72 9.72 17.88
C GLN A 213 -6.96 11.24 18.01
N ARG A 214 -6.19 12.06 17.29
CA ARG A 214 -6.39 13.52 17.27
C ARG A 214 -7.75 13.93 16.69
N LEU A 215 -8.25 13.14 15.73
CA LEU A 215 -9.58 13.33 15.15
C LEU A 215 -10.70 12.79 16.05
N GLY A 216 -10.37 12.08 17.13
CA GLY A 216 -11.34 11.48 18.05
C GLY A 216 -12.09 10.27 17.43
N VAL A 217 -11.52 9.64 16.42
CA VAL A 217 -12.17 8.60 15.63
C VAL A 217 -11.85 7.21 16.18
N GLN A 218 -12.88 6.38 16.34
CA GLN A 218 -12.74 5.00 16.81
C GLN A 218 -12.13 4.12 15.71
N HIS A 219 -11.14 3.33 16.10
CA HIS A 219 -10.46 2.43 15.17
C HIS A 219 -9.95 1.16 15.85
N ARG A 220 -9.73 0.12 15.08
CA ARG A 220 -9.09 -1.14 15.50
C ARG A 220 -7.90 -1.42 14.59
N VAL A 221 -6.85 -1.98 15.17
CA VAL A 221 -5.63 -2.35 14.44
C VAL A 221 -5.47 -3.85 14.48
N TYR A 222 -5.19 -4.45 13.33
CA TYR A 222 -4.83 -5.84 13.16
C TYR A 222 -3.42 -5.92 12.59
N GLU A 223 -2.57 -6.71 13.23
CA GLU A 223 -1.19 -6.93 12.77
C GLU A 223 -1.09 -8.24 12.02
N PHE A 224 -0.55 -8.19 10.82
CA PHE A 224 -0.33 -9.36 10.00
C PHE A 224 1.15 -9.50 9.64
N PRO A 225 1.77 -10.65 10.00
CA PRO A 225 3.16 -10.87 9.66
C PRO A 225 3.31 -11.09 8.15
N SER A 226 4.28 -10.41 7.58
CA SER A 226 4.72 -10.59 6.21
C SER A 226 6.25 -10.62 6.17
N GLY A 227 6.81 -11.36 5.26
CA GLY A 227 8.25 -11.48 5.08
C GLY A 227 8.66 -11.26 3.64
N TRP A 228 9.88 -10.80 3.47
CA TRP A 228 10.52 -10.67 2.18
C TRP A 228 11.89 -11.34 2.21
N ASP A 229 12.09 -12.37 1.40
CA ASP A 229 13.39 -13.02 1.27
C ASP A 229 14.36 -12.09 0.54
N ILE A 230 15.35 -11.59 1.27
CA ILE A 230 16.36 -10.66 0.77
C ILE A 230 17.76 -11.30 0.73
N THR A 231 17.83 -12.63 0.72
CA THR A 231 19.09 -13.37 0.77
C THR A 231 20.04 -12.96 -0.35
N GLU A 232 19.51 -12.73 -1.55
CA GLU A 232 20.27 -12.32 -2.74
C GLU A 232 20.94 -10.94 -2.57
N CYS A 233 20.43 -10.07 -1.70
CA CYS A 233 21.05 -8.77 -1.38
C CYS A 233 22.48 -8.89 -0.82
N PHE A 234 22.86 -10.07 -0.33
CA PHE A 234 24.16 -10.36 0.27
C PHE A 234 25.08 -11.15 -0.65
N THR A 235 24.61 -11.50 -1.86
CA THR A 235 25.40 -12.21 -2.88
C THR A 235 26.04 -11.20 -3.83
N GLU A 236 27.37 -11.18 -3.87
CA GLU A 236 28.11 -10.26 -4.72
C GLU A 236 27.81 -10.50 -6.20
N GLY A 237 27.48 -9.44 -6.91
CA GLY A 237 27.17 -9.47 -8.35
C GLY A 237 25.78 -10.05 -8.71
N ASP A 238 24.96 -10.41 -7.73
CA ASP A 238 23.61 -10.89 -8.00
C ASP A 238 22.71 -9.75 -8.50
N ALA A 239 22.09 -9.96 -9.67
CA ALA A 239 21.26 -8.94 -10.31
C ALA A 239 19.90 -8.75 -9.61
N VAL A 240 19.35 -9.83 -9.01
CA VAL A 240 18.09 -9.79 -8.25
C VAL A 240 18.33 -9.05 -6.93
N GLY A 241 19.38 -9.44 -6.20
CA GLY A 241 19.80 -8.76 -4.97
C GLY A 241 20.13 -7.28 -5.20
N GLY A 242 20.74 -6.95 -6.35
CA GLY A 242 20.94 -5.56 -6.76
C GLY A 242 19.64 -4.76 -6.86
N ARG A 243 18.61 -5.30 -7.54
CA ARG A 243 17.28 -4.67 -7.65
C ARG A 243 16.56 -4.57 -6.30
N MET A 244 16.68 -5.60 -5.46
CA MET A 244 16.14 -5.57 -4.10
C MET A 244 16.77 -4.46 -3.27
N MET A 245 18.10 -4.30 -3.34
CA MET A 245 18.80 -3.21 -2.66
C MET A 245 18.38 -1.84 -3.20
N ASP A 246 18.17 -1.74 -4.50
CA ASP A 246 17.66 -0.52 -5.13
C ASP A 246 16.26 -0.17 -4.58
N PHE A 247 15.37 -1.16 -4.45
CA PHE A 247 14.04 -0.96 -3.86
C PHE A 247 14.11 -0.57 -2.38
N LEU A 248 14.88 -1.31 -1.57
CA LEU A 248 15.07 -1.04 -0.14
C LEU A 248 15.61 0.36 0.15
N THR A 249 16.40 0.90 -0.77
CA THR A 249 17.08 2.19 -0.59
C THR A 249 16.47 3.32 -1.41
N GLY A 250 15.53 3.02 -2.31
CA GLY A 250 15.01 3.97 -3.28
C GLY A 250 16.08 4.51 -4.25
N THR A 251 17.25 3.84 -4.35
CA THR A 251 18.45 4.36 -5.02
C THR A 251 18.84 3.46 -6.19
N LYS A 252 19.01 4.05 -7.38
CA LYS A 252 19.45 3.32 -8.57
C LYS A 252 20.86 2.80 -8.42
N ASN A 253 21.02 1.49 -8.71
CA ASN A 253 22.30 0.78 -8.63
C ASN A 253 23.04 1.07 -7.32
N PHE A 254 22.33 0.95 -6.21
CA PHE A 254 22.85 1.27 -4.87
C PHE A 254 24.18 0.56 -4.60
N LEU A 255 24.28 -0.73 -4.87
CA LEU A 255 25.51 -1.51 -4.63
C LEU A 255 26.69 -1.01 -5.48
N GLY A 256 26.46 -0.39 -6.64
CA GLY A 256 27.50 0.14 -7.52
C GLY A 256 27.84 1.61 -7.27
N THR A 257 26.90 2.40 -6.73
CA THR A 257 27.05 3.87 -6.65
C THR A 257 27.25 4.38 -5.23
N ALA A 258 26.73 3.67 -4.22
CA ALA A 258 26.86 4.10 -2.83
C ALA A 258 28.30 3.93 -2.30
N PRO A 259 28.76 4.82 -1.40
CA PRO A 259 30.05 4.65 -0.72
C PRO A 259 30.12 3.30 0.01
N ALA A 260 31.30 2.66 -0.02
CA ALA A 260 31.49 1.34 0.59
C ALA A 260 31.09 1.27 2.08
N ALA A 261 31.34 2.34 2.83
CA ALA A 261 30.93 2.43 4.23
C ALA A 261 29.38 2.43 4.39
N LEU A 262 28.65 3.11 3.49
CA LEU A 262 27.20 3.15 3.52
C LEU A 262 26.60 1.79 3.12
N ARG A 263 27.13 1.17 2.07
CA ARG A 263 26.70 -0.18 1.65
C ARG A 263 26.82 -1.18 2.80
N ARG A 264 28.01 -1.27 3.40
CA ARG A 264 28.25 -2.17 4.54
C ARG A 264 27.29 -1.87 5.70
N ARG A 265 27.14 -0.61 6.07
CA ARG A 265 26.24 -0.21 7.17
C ARG A 265 24.79 -0.61 6.93
N LEU A 266 24.29 -0.46 5.69
CA LEU A 266 22.93 -0.86 5.36
C LEU A 266 22.79 -2.38 5.30
N GLN A 267 23.72 -3.11 4.71
CA GLN A 267 23.72 -4.57 4.73
C GLN A 267 23.78 -5.13 6.16
N GLU A 268 24.60 -4.55 7.03
CA GLU A 268 24.65 -4.90 8.46
C GLU A 268 23.32 -4.62 9.17
N ALA A 269 22.68 -3.46 8.87
CA ALA A 269 21.37 -3.10 9.41
C ALA A 269 20.26 -4.06 8.97
N LEU A 270 20.27 -4.48 7.72
CA LEU A 270 19.29 -5.44 7.18
C LEU A 270 19.37 -6.82 7.87
N CYS A 271 20.56 -7.21 8.37
CA CYS A 271 20.74 -8.45 9.13
C CYS A 271 20.38 -8.35 10.62
N GLN A 272 20.06 -7.14 11.13
CA GLN A 272 19.70 -7.00 12.54
C GLN A 272 18.33 -7.60 12.84
N PRO A 273 18.09 -8.11 14.07
CA PRO A 273 16.83 -8.74 14.46
C PRO A 273 15.60 -7.84 14.30
N GLU A 274 15.76 -6.54 14.41
CA GLU A 274 14.69 -5.56 14.18
C GLU A 274 14.33 -5.35 12.70
N CYS A 275 15.17 -5.82 11.77
CA CYS A 275 14.92 -5.75 10.33
C CYS A 275 14.58 -7.11 9.75
N SER A 276 15.32 -8.16 10.15
CA SER A 276 15.20 -9.48 9.53
C SER A 276 15.38 -10.62 10.53
N SER A 277 14.92 -11.79 10.13
CA SER A 277 15.20 -13.06 10.81
C SER A 277 15.93 -14.02 9.87
N THR A 278 16.78 -14.88 10.42
CA THR A 278 17.42 -15.96 9.64
C THR A 278 16.62 -17.25 9.79
N ARG A 279 16.17 -17.82 8.68
CA ARG A 279 15.40 -19.08 8.64
C ARG A 279 15.96 -19.99 7.54
N GLY A 280 16.46 -21.15 7.91
CA GLY A 280 16.99 -22.13 6.93
C GLY A 280 18.12 -21.58 6.03
N GLY A 281 18.97 -20.71 6.58
CA GLY A 281 20.05 -20.06 5.83
C GLY A 281 19.62 -18.87 4.97
N ARG A 282 18.33 -18.51 5.00
CA ARG A 282 17.79 -17.34 4.29
C ARG A 282 17.61 -16.16 5.23
N VAL A 283 17.77 -14.95 4.70
CA VAL A 283 17.53 -13.69 5.39
C VAL A 283 16.14 -13.19 5.01
N ILE A 284 15.20 -13.26 5.96
CA ILE A 284 13.81 -12.86 5.76
C ILE A 284 13.60 -11.50 6.42
N PHE A 285 13.48 -10.48 5.59
CA PHE A 285 13.18 -9.12 6.03
C PHE A 285 11.73 -9.01 6.50
N SER A 286 11.51 -8.35 7.63
CA SER A 286 10.16 -8.15 8.18
C SER A 286 9.39 -7.12 7.38
N ASN A 287 8.37 -7.57 6.64
CA ASN A 287 7.47 -6.72 5.87
C ASN A 287 6.07 -6.69 6.51
N ASN A 288 6.00 -6.68 7.85
CA ASN A 288 4.75 -6.74 8.58
C ASN A 288 3.81 -5.59 8.21
N LEU A 289 2.52 -5.88 8.08
CA LEU A 289 1.47 -4.92 7.75
C LEU A 289 0.53 -4.72 8.93
N SER A 290 0.03 -3.50 9.05
CA SER A 290 -1.08 -3.15 9.93
C SER A 290 -2.30 -2.82 9.07
N MET A 291 -3.43 -3.47 9.40
CA MET A 291 -4.75 -3.19 8.83
C MET A 291 -5.55 -2.41 9.89
N ILE A 292 -5.84 -1.15 9.58
CA ILE A 292 -6.55 -0.24 10.48
C ILE A 292 -7.98 -0.10 9.98
N VAL A 293 -8.94 -0.54 10.78
CA VAL A 293 -10.38 -0.41 10.51
C VAL A 293 -10.93 0.75 11.31
N VAL A 294 -11.41 1.75 10.60
CA VAL A 294 -11.96 3.00 11.16
C VAL A 294 -13.46 2.98 11.02
N GLU A 295 -14.17 3.37 12.07
CA GLU A 295 -15.63 3.44 12.11
C GLU A 295 -16.10 4.87 11.80
N SER A 296 -17.29 5.00 11.17
CA SER A 296 -17.94 6.29 10.92
C SER A 296 -18.36 7.02 12.19
#